data_3d74fa68db80671809c74e504349007c
#
_entry.id   3d74fa68db80671809c74e504349007c
#
_cell.length_a   1.000
_cell.length_b   1.000
_cell.length_c   1.000
_cell.angle_alpha   90.00
_cell.angle_beta   90.00
_cell.angle_gamma   90.00
#
_symmetry.space_group_name_H-M   'P 1'
#
loop_
_entity.id
_entity.type
_entity.pdbx_description
1 polymer ?
#
loop_
_entity_poly.entity_id
_entity_poly.type
_entity_poly.pdbx_seq_one_letter_code
_entity_poly.pdbx_strand_id
1 'polypeptide(L)'
;MKPFHLVPTIAEYPDFASFAAAEALDAQDLILTNEYIYAPVIEALDLGCQTLFQEKFGVGEPTDTMVDAILHELSGRSFRRIVAVGGGTIIDIAKVLCVAEPGAVTDDLYAKMPELQKHHELIIVPTTCGTGSEVTNISIINRTRLGVKQGLVSMQMYADQAALISQMLMSLPYG
;
A
#
# COMPACT_ATOMS: atom_id res chain seq x y z
N MET A 1 19.54 5.43 27.13
CA MET A 1 18.19 5.55 26.57
C MET A 1 18.31 5.39 25.05
N LYS A 2 17.61 4.43 24.44
CA LYS A 2 17.61 4.31 22.97
C LYS A 2 16.51 5.25 22.43
N PRO A 3 16.81 6.16 21.48
CA PRO A 3 15.78 7.00 20.88
C PRO A 3 14.80 6.14 20.10
N PHE A 4 13.51 6.48 20.17
CA PHE A 4 12.48 5.95 19.29
C PHE A 4 12.37 6.87 18.08
N HIS A 5 12.51 6.32 16.88
CA HIS A 5 12.34 7.03 15.63
C HIS A 5 11.11 6.50 14.88
N LEU A 6 10.19 7.40 14.57
CA LEU A 6 9.08 7.15 13.67
C LEU A 6 9.39 7.87 12.35
N VAL A 7 9.43 7.14 11.24
CA VAL A 7 9.78 7.72 9.94
C VAL A 7 8.56 8.32 9.25
N PRO A 8 7.40 7.60 9.12
CA PRO A 8 6.21 8.19 8.52
C PRO A 8 5.64 9.33 9.36
N THR A 9 5.10 10.35 8.69
CA THR A 9 4.18 11.29 9.33
C THR A 9 2.91 10.55 9.70
N ILE A 10 2.41 10.71 10.94
CA ILE A 10 1.10 10.20 11.34
C ILE A 10 0.11 11.35 11.33
N ALA A 11 -0.96 11.23 10.56
CA ALA A 11 -2.05 12.20 10.52
C ALA A 11 -3.38 11.49 10.81
N GLU A 12 -4.28 12.18 11.50
CA GLU A 12 -5.61 11.67 11.83
C GLU A 12 -6.67 12.45 11.07
N TYR A 13 -7.65 11.73 10.51
CA TYR A 13 -8.77 12.30 9.78
C TYR A 13 -10.08 11.65 10.26
N PRO A 14 -11.18 12.43 10.34
CA PRO A 14 -12.47 11.89 10.79
C PRO A 14 -13.05 10.91 9.78
N ASP A 15 -12.90 11.18 8.49
CA ASP A 15 -13.45 10.41 7.38
C ASP A 15 -12.57 10.49 6.13
N PHE A 16 -12.86 9.63 5.15
CA PHE A 16 -12.09 9.56 3.92
C PHE A 16 -12.26 10.80 3.04
N ALA A 17 -13.41 11.47 3.08
CA ALA A 17 -13.64 12.70 2.32
C ALA A 17 -12.74 13.85 2.80
N SER A 18 -12.62 14.01 4.12
CA SER A 18 -11.72 14.99 4.74
C SER A 18 -10.26 14.71 4.39
N PHE A 19 -9.85 13.43 4.43
CA PHE A 19 -8.53 13.00 3.99
C PHE A 19 -8.28 13.32 2.51
N ALA A 20 -9.19 12.92 1.63
CA ALA A 20 -9.07 13.14 0.19
C ALA A 20 -8.97 14.63 -0.16
N ALA A 21 -9.73 15.49 0.53
CA ALA A 21 -9.68 16.94 0.35
C ALA A 21 -8.36 17.54 0.87
N ALA A 22 -7.88 17.11 2.04
CA ALA A 22 -6.65 17.59 2.64
C ALA A 22 -5.41 17.22 1.80
N GLU A 23 -5.39 16.00 1.26
CA GLU A 23 -4.32 15.49 0.41
C GLU A 23 -4.48 15.89 -1.06
N ALA A 24 -5.58 16.55 -1.42
CA ALA A 24 -5.92 16.95 -2.79
C ALA A 24 -5.79 15.78 -3.78
N LEU A 25 -6.44 14.65 -3.46
CA LEU A 25 -6.38 13.46 -4.31
C LEU A 25 -6.94 13.75 -5.71
N ASP A 26 -6.24 13.27 -6.74
CA ASP A 26 -6.59 13.52 -8.13
C ASP A 26 -6.25 12.35 -9.08
N ALA A 27 -6.36 12.56 -10.39
CA ALA A 27 -6.10 11.55 -11.42
C ALA A 27 -4.64 11.06 -11.49
N GLN A 28 -3.72 11.70 -10.79
CA GLN A 28 -2.33 11.26 -10.69
C GLN A 28 -2.07 10.37 -9.47
N ASP A 29 -3.10 10.06 -8.70
CA ASP A 29 -3.02 9.17 -7.56
C ASP A 29 -3.57 7.80 -7.91
N LEU A 30 -2.90 6.75 -7.44
CA LEU A 30 -3.36 5.36 -7.52
C LEU A 30 -3.91 4.92 -6.16
N ILE A 31 -5.20 4.63 -6.08
CA ILE A 31 -5.80 3.99 -4.90
C ILE A 31 -5.67 2.47 -5.07
N LEU A 32 -4.85 1.85 -4.23
CA LEU A 32 -4.75 0.39 -4.11
C LEU A 32 -5.59 -0.05 -2.92
N THR A 33 -6.61 -0.87 -3.19
CA THR A 33 -7.59 -1.27 -2.18
C THR A 33 -8.32 -2.57 -2.55
N ASN A 34 -9.36 -2.91 -1.82
CA ASN A 34 -10.34 -3.94 -2.18
C ASN A 34 -11.68 -3.29 -2.53
N GLU A 35 -12.45 -3.91 -3.42
CA GLU A 35 -13.74 -3.37 -3.86
C GLU A 35 -14.73 -3.20 -2.70
N TYR A 36 -14.74 -4.16 -1.75
CA TYR A 36 -15.61 -4.11 -0.57
C TYR A 36 -15.27 -2.96 0.41
N ILE A 37 -14.04 -2.39 0.33
CA ILE A 37 -13.64 -1.18 1.07
C ILE A 37 -13.98 0.06 0.25
N TYR A 38 -13.73 0.01 -1.06
CA TYR A 38 -13.88 1.14 -1.97
C TYR A 38 -15.35 1.55 -2.14
N ALA A 39 -16.21 0.60 -2.49
CA ALA A 39 -17.59 0.88 -2.87
C ALA A 39 -18.40 1.61 -1.77
N PRO A 40 -18.36 1.23 -0.49
CA PRO A 40 -19.18 1.89 0.52
C PRO A 40 -18.64 3.25 0.99
N VAL A 41 -17.36 3.57 0.76
CA VAL A 41 -16.70 4.73 1.39
C VAL A 41 -16.13 5.72 0.37
N ILE A 42 -15.53 5.22 -0.70
CA ILE A 42 -14.70 6.02 -1.61
C ILE A 42 -15.42 6.32 -2.93
N GLU A 43 -16.14 5.36 -3.47
CA GLU A 43 -16.74 5.45 -4.82
C GLU A 43 -17.60 6.70 -5.00
N ALA A 44 -18.46 7.02 -4.01
CA ALA A 44 -19.37 8.17 -4.08
C ALA A 44 -18.67 9.54 -4.06
N LEU A 45 -17.37 9.58 -3.73
CA LEU A 45 -16.59 10.83 -3.70
C LEU A 45 -16.12 11.29 -5.08
N ASP A 46 -16.17 10.40 -6.08
CA ASP A 46 -15.81 10.67 -7.49
C ASP A 46 -14.49 11.45 -7.64
N LEU A 47 -13.43 10.95 -6.99
CA LEU A 47 -12.14 11.64 -6.87
C LEU A 47 -11.35 11.70 -8.18
N GLY A 48 -11.76 10.96 -9.21
CA GLY A 48 -11.03 10.85 -10.48
C GLY A 48 -9.72 10.05 -10.39
N CYS A 49 -9.37 9.52 -9.21
CA CYS A 49 -8.16 8.72 -9.01
C CYS A 49 -8.17 7.44 -9.84
N GLN A 50 -6.96 6.98 -10.22
CA GLN A 50 -6.82 5.62 -10.73
C GLN A 50 -7.08 4.64 -9.59
N THR A 51 -7.74 3.51 -9.88
CA THR A 51 -8.04 2.50 -8.87
C THR A 51 -7.55 1.13 -9.32
N LEU A 52 -7.03 0.36 -8.35
CA LEU A 52 -6.64 -1.02 -8.54
C LEU A 52 -7.19 -1.85 -7.37
N PHE A 53 -7.99 -2.86 -7.70
CA PHE A 53 -8.55 -3.79 -6.73
C PHE A 53 -7.67 -5.03 -6.63
N GLN A 54 -7.09 -5.24 -5.45
CA GLN A 54 -6.10 -6.28 -5.21
C GLN A 54 -6.67 -7.69 -5.42
N GLU A 55 -7.92 -7.94 -5.05
CA GLU A 55 -8.57 -9.26 -5.15
C GLU A 55 -8.67 -9.79 -6.58
N LYS A 56 -8.53 -8.94 -7.60
CA LYS A 56 -8.46 -9.37 -9.00
C LYS A 56 -7.20 -10.19 -9.31
N PHE A 57 -6.19 -10.10 -8.46
CA PHE A 57 -4.89 -10.76 -8.64
C PHE A 57 -4.69 -11.94 -7.69
N GLY A 58 -5.62 -12.16 -6.77
CA GLY A 58 -5.58 -13.27 -5.82
C GLY A 58 -6.15 -12.90 -4.47
N VAL A 59 -6.24 -13.88 -3.57
CA VAL A 59 -6.78 -13.71 -2.22
C VAL A 59 -5.74 -14.11 -1.17
N GLY A 60 -5.90 -13.58 0.04
CA GLY A 60 -5.03 -13.89 1.17
C GLY A 60 -3.74 -13.08 1.21
N GLU A 61 -2.66 -13.72 1.66
CA GLU A 61 -1.36 -13.05 1.81
C GLU A 61 -0.72 -12.71 0.45
N PRO A 62 0.14 -11.68 0.38
CA PRO A 62 0.81 -11.32 -0.87
C PRO A 62 1.70 -12.46 -1.35
N THR A 63 1.60 -12.81 -2.63
CA THR A 63 2.49 -13.75 -3.30
C THR A 63 3.33 -13.04 -4.36
N ASP A 64 4.48 -13.63 -4.70
CA ASP A 64 5.32 -13.14 -5.80
C ASP A 64 4.54 -13.08 -7.13
N THR A 65 3.71 -14.08 -7.41
CA THR A 65 2.89 -14.12 -8.62
C THR A 65 1.82 -13.03 -8.63
N MET A 66 1.20 -12.75 -7.48
CA MET A 66 0.22 -11.67 -7.33
C MET A 66 0.87 -10.30 -7.56
N VAL A 67 2.02 -10.05 -6.93
CA VAL A 67 2.76 -8.79 -7.08
C VAL A 67 3.23 -8.60 -8.51
N ASP A 68 3.78 -9.63 -9.15
CA ASP A 68 4.22 -9.55 -10.55
C ASP A 68 3.05 -9.26 -11.50
N ALA A 69 1.87 -9.85 -11.27
CA ALA A 69 0.68 -9.56 -12.07
C ALA A 69 0.18 -8.11 -11.88
N ILE A 70 0.27 -7.57 -10.66
CA ILE A 70 -0.05 -6.16 -10.38
C ILE A 70 0.97 -5.24 -11.07
N LEU A 71 2.26 -5.52 -10.98
CA LEU A 71 3.30 -4.74 -11.65
C LEU A 71 3.10 -4.72 -13.17
N HIS A 72 2.72 -5.85 -13.74
CA HIS A 72 2.38 -5.96 -15.16
C HIS A 72 1.14 -5.13 -15.52
N GLU A 73 0.07 -5.21 -14.72
CA GLU A 73 -1.16 -4.41 -14.93
C GLU A 73 -0.89 -2.90 -14.86
N LEU A 74 0.02 -2.48 -13.98
CA LEU A 74 0.40 -1.08 -13.84
C LEU A 74 1.42 -0.63 -14.89
N SER A 75 1.95 -1.55 -15.69
CA SER A 75 2.91 -1.22 -16.75
C SER A 75 2.29 -0.26 -17.78
N GLY A 76 2.91 0.87 -17.98
CA GLY A 76 2.41 1.93 -18.85
C GLY A 76 1.42 2.91 -18.21
N ARG A 77 0.99 2.70 -16.98
CA ARG A 77 0.25 3.72 -16.22
C ARG A 77 1.24 4.70 -15.59
N SER A 78 0.84 5.96 -15.51
CA SER A 78 1.61 7.01 -14.84
C SER A 78 0.81 7.53 -13.66
N PHE A 79 1.44 7.52 -12.48
CA PHE A 79 0.90 8.10 -11.24
C PHE A 79 2.08 8.57 -10.38
N ARG A 80 1.86 9.61 -9.57
CA ARG A 80 2.89 10.16 -8.68
C ARG A 80 2.89 9.49 -7.31
N ARG A 81 1.69 9.09 -6.84
CA ARG A 81 1.45 8.67 -5.46
C ARG A 81 0.57 7.43 -5.40
N ILE A 82 0.87 6.57 -4.44
CA ILE A 82 0.08 5.38 -4.10
C ILE A 82 -0.62 5.66 -2.78
N VAL A 83 -1.95 5.53 -2.76
CA VAL A 83 -2.79 5.56 -1.56
C VAL A 83 -3.25 4.14 -1.29
N ALA A 84 -2.62 3.49 -0.32
CA ALA A 84 -2.91 2.11 0.07
C ALA A 84 -4.01 2.09 1.14
N VAL A 85 -5.22 1.66 0.79
CA VAL A 85 -6.36 1.61 1.72
C VAL A 85 -6.70 0.16 2.01
N GLY A 86 -6.29 -0.36 3.16
CA GLY A 86 -6.52 -1.77 3.46
C GLY A 86 -5.75 -2.31 4.65
N GLY A 87 -5.80 -3.63 4.80
CA GLY A 87 -5.03 -4.38 5.80
C GLY A 87 -3.61 -4.71 5.33
N GLY A 88 -2.92 -5.57 6.08
CA GLY A 88 -1.51 -5.91 5.87
C GLY A 88 -1.17 -6.32 4.43
N THR A 89 -2.02 -7.09 3.74
CA THR A 89 -1.82 -7.50 2.35
C THR A 89 -1.70 -6.29 1.40
N ILE A 90 -2.65 -5.35 1.49
CA ILE A 90 -2.66 -4.12 0.68
C ILE A 90 -1.42 -3.29 0.98
N ILE A 91 -1.11 -3.12 2.26
CA ILE A 91 0.04 -2.31 2.72
C ILE A 91 1.36 -2.90 2.22
N ASP A 92 1.54 -4.21 2.34
CA ASP A 92 2.76 -4.89 1.91
C ASP A 92 2.95 -4.82 0.39
N ILE A 93 1.88 -4.99 -0.40
CA ILE A 93 1.93 -4.80 -1.85
C ILE A 93 2.30 -3.35 -2.18
N ALA A 94 1.66 -2.36 -1.57
CA ALA A 94 1.91 -0.95 -1.84
C ALA A 94 3.37 -0.54 -1.59
N LYS A 95 3.98 -1.08 -0.52
CA LYS A 95 5.41 -0.87 -0.23
C LYS A 95 6.31 -1.39 -1.34
N VAL A 96 5.97 -2.54 -1.93
CA VAL A 96 6.71 -3.06 -3.08
C VAL A 96 6.53 -2.16 -4.29
N LEU A 97 5.29 -1.76 -4.58
CA LEU A 97 4.99 -0.91 -5.73
C LEU A 97 5.69 0.45 -5.65
N CYS A 98 5.86 1.03 -4.46
CA CYS A 98 6.49 2.35 -4.34
C CYS A 98 7.98 2.36 -4.68
N VAL A 99 8.65 1.19 -4.72
CA VAL A 99 10.07 1.03 -5.07
C VAL A 99 10.31 0.26 -6.37
N ALA A 100 9.24 -0.21 -7.02
CA ALA A 100 9.34 -0.98 -8.25
C ALA A 100 9.50 -0.05 -9.46
N GLU A 101 10.51 -0.32 -10.29
CA GLU A 101 10.66 0.31 -11.60
C GLU A 101 9.64 -0.28 -12.61
N PRO A 102 9.27 0.48 -13.66
CA PRO A 102 8.45 -0.06 -14.73
C PRO A 102 9.04 -1.34 -15.32
N GLY A 103 8.23 -2.40 -15.36
CA GLY A 103 8.66 -3.72 -15.89
C GLY A 103 9.46 -4.58 -14.90
N ALA A 104 9.66 -4.14 -13.67
CA ALA A 104 10.28 -4.96 -12.64
C ALA A 104 9.42 -6.18 -12.31
N VAL A 105 10.06 -7.25 -11.84
CA VAL A 105 9.43 -8.41 -11.23
C VAL A 105 9.96 -8.60 -9.81
N THR A 106 9.23 -9.33 -9.00
CA THR A 106 9.56 -9.54 -7.58
C THR A 106 11.01 -10.04 -7.39
N ASP A 107 11.47 -10.96 -8.24
CA ASP A 107 12.83 -11.52 -8.13
C ASP A 107 13.92 -10.46 -8.31
N ASP A 108 13.72 -9.50 -9.22
CA ASP A 108 14.65 -8.37 -9.42
C ASP A 108 14.72 -7.48 -8.18
N LEU A 109 13.57 -7.23 -7.53
CA LEU A 109 13.52 -6.40 -6.33
C LEU A 109 14.28 -7.04 -5.17
N TYR A 110 14.17 -8.36 -5.00
CA TYR A 110 14.96 -9.07 -4.00
C TYR A 110 16.47 -9.09 -4.34
N ALA A 111 16.81 -9.24 -5.60
CA ALA A 111 18.22 -9.22 -6.04
C ALA A 111 18.87 -7.85 -5.83
N LYS A 112 18.10 -6.77 -6.00
CA LYS A 112 18.55 -5.37 -5.88
C LYS A 112 18.17 -4.72 -4.55
N MET A 113 17.78 -5.48 -3.54
CA MET A 113 17.20 -4.94 -2.29
C MET A 113 18.01 -3.78 -1.66
N PRO A 114 19.34 -3.80 -1.58
CA PRO A 114 20.11 -2.69 -1.03
C PRO A 114 20.11 -1.42 -1.87
N GLU A 115 19.75 -1.52 -3.15
CA GLU A 115 19.84 -0.45 -4.15
C GLU A 115 18.46 0.16 -4.47
N LEU A 116 17.38 -0.39 -3.88
CA LEU A 116 16.02 0.06 -4.15
C LEU A 116 15.87 1.56 -3.88
N GLN A 117 15.20 2.25 -4.79
CA GLN A 117 14.87 3.67 -4.68
C GLN A 117 13.36 3.82 -4.64
N LYS A 118 12.88 4.88 -3.97
CA LYS A 118 11.45 5.22 -3.99
C LYS A 118 11.12 5.95 -5.29
N HIS A 119 10.13 5.45 -6.02
CA HIS A 119 9.65 6.02 -7.27
C HIS A 119 8.29 6.72 -7.11
N HIS A 120 7.50 6.33 -6.11
CA HIS A 120 6.20 6.89 -5.82
C HIS A 120 6.08 7.29 -4.35
N GLU A 121 5.45 8.42 -4.10
CA GLU A 121 5.00 8.76 -2.75
C GLU A 121 4.02 7.69 -2.25
N LEU A 122 4.08 7.36 -0.97
CA LEU A 122 3.26 6.32 -0.37
C LEU A 122 2.50 6.85 0.83
N ILE A 123 1.17 6.89 0.73
CA ILE A 123 0.27 7.12 1.86
C ILE A 123 -0.43 5.80 2.20
N ILE A 124 -0.41 5.42 3.46
CA ILE A 124 -1.07 4.22 3.95
C ILE A 124 -2.25 4.60 4.83
N VAL A 125 -3.42 4.08 4.49
CA VAL A 125 -4.66 4.17 5.26
C VAL A 125 -5.00 2.78 5.79
N PRO A 126 -4.59 2.43 7.02
CA PRO A 126 -4.86 1.11 7.57
C PRO A 126 -6.35 0.95 7.88
N THR A 127 -6.91 -0.22 7.54
CA THR A 127 -8.29 -0.61 7.85
C THR A 127 -8.35 -1.73 8.90
N THR A 128 -7.21 -2.15 9.42
CA THR A 128 -7.08 -3.16 10.48
C THR A 128 -6.13 -2.67 11.55
N CYS A 129 -6.45 -2.95 12.81
CA CYS A 129 -5.59 -2.63 13.95
C CYS A 129 -4.59 -3.76 14.21
N GLY A 130 -3.40 -3.41 14.70
CA GLY A 130 -2.48 -4.34 15.38
C GLY A 130 -1.30 -4.83 14.55
N THR A 131 -1.25 -4.66 13.22
CA THR A 131 -0.10 -5.10 12.41
C THR A 131 1.09 -4.13 12.50
N GLY A 132 0.83 -2.83 12.65
CA GLY A 132 1.84 -1.78 12.60
C GLY A 132 2.53 -1.65 11.24
N SER A 133 1.98 -2.30 10.19
CA SER A 133 2.60 -2.29 8.87
C SER A 133 2.70 -0.89 8.27
N GLU A 134 1.82 0.03 8.66
CA GLU A 134 1.79 1.43 8.21
C GLU A 134 3.02 2.24 8.64
N VAL A 135 3.74 1.77 9.66
CA VAL A 135 4.93 2.46 10.21
C VAL A 135 6.23 1.68 10.03
N THR A 136 6.22 0.60 9.24
CA THR A 136 7.40 -0.24 9.00
C THR A 136 7.87 -0.16 7.55
N ASN A 137 9.12 -0.56 7.32
CA ASN A 137 9.78 -0.58 6.00
C ASN A 137 9.98 -2.00 5.45
N ILE A 138 9.15 -2.94 5.88
CA ILE A 138 9.19 -4.33 5.46
C ILE A 138 7.89 -4.73 4.79
N SER A 139 7.98 -5.54 3.75
CA SER A 139 6.89 -6.25 3.10
C SER A 139 7.15 -7.74 3.16
N ILE A 140 6.18 -8.52 3.62
CA ILE A 140 6.30 -9.98 3.68
C ILE A 140 5.59 -10.59 2.48
N ILE A 141 6.35 -11.25 1.62
CA ILE A 141 5.83 -11.90 0.41
C ILE A 141 6.04 -13.42 0.50
N ASN A 142 5.00 -14.15 0.19
CA ASN A 142 5.11 -15.59 -0.02
C ASN A 142 5.69 -15.82 -1.43
N ARG A 143 6.97 -16.16 -1.48
CA ARG A 143 7.68 -16.49 -2.73
C ARG A 143 7.35 -17.93 -3.14
N THR A 144 6.20 -18.06 -3.81
CA THR A 144 5.63 -19.36 -4.18
C THR A 144 6.57 -20.18 -5.06
N ARG A 145 7.35 -19.52 -5.93
CA ARG A 145 8.36 -20.16 -6.77
C ARG A 145 9.50 -20.78 -5.96
N LEU A 146 9.77 -20.27 -4.78
CA LEU A 146 10.81 -20.77 -3.88
C LEU A 146 10.26 -21.56 -2.68
N GLY A 147 8.94 -21.53 -2.46
CA GLY A 147 8.29 -22.19 -1.34
C GLY A 147 8.60 -21.56 0.04
N VAL A 148 8.93 -20.26 0.10
CA VAL A 148 9.31 -19.57 1.33
C VAL A 148 8.59 -18.23 1.49
N LYS A 149 8.31 -17.82 2.73
CA LYS A 149 7.93 -16.45 3.06
C LYS A 149 9.21 -15.65 3.31
N GLN A 150 9.34 -14.52 2.62
CA GLN A 150 10.54 -13.71 2.70
C GLN A 150 10.19 -12.22 2.83
N GLY A 151 10.88 -11.53 3.73
CA GLY A 151 10.79 -10.09 3.86
C GLY A 151 11.60 -9.38 2.77
N LEU A 152 11.00 -8.41 2.11
CA LEU A 152 11.68 -7.37 1.35
C LEU A 152 11.80 -6.17 2.27
N VAL A 153 13.04 -5.67 2.48
CA VAL A 153 13.32 -4.60 3.45
C VAL A 153 14.11 -3.49 2.80
N SER A 154 13.61 -2.27 2.84
CA SER A 154 14.34 -1.09 2.39
C SER A 154 13.88 0.15 3.13
N MET A 155 14.79 1.06 3.44
CA MET A 155 14.43 2.38 3.99
C MET A 155 13.51 3.17 3.05
N GLN A 156 13.55 2.87 1.76
CA GLN A 156 12.73 3.50 0.72
C GLN A 156 11.26 3.03 0.76
N MET A 157 10.95 1.96 1.50
CA MET A 157 9.60 1.40 1.63
C MET A 157 8.82 1.97 2.81
N TYR A 158 9.41 2.85 3.63
CA TYR A 158 8.60 3.59 4.59
C TYR A 158 7.54 4.43 3.86
N ALA A 159 6.33 4.44 4.42
CA ALA A 159 5.33 5.40 3.97
C ALA A 159 5.81 6.84 4.23
N ASP A 160 5.40 7.77 3.39
CA ASP A 160 5.57 9.20 3.65
C ASP A 160 4.57 9.64 4.72
N GLN A 161 3.37 9.03 4.68
CA GLN A 161 2.32 9.28 5.66
C GLN A 161 1.55 8.00 6.01
N ALA A 162 1.25 7.83 7.30
CA ALA A 162 0.22 6.93 7.78
C ALA A 162 -1.02 7.75 8.18
N ALA A 163 -2.07 7.67 7.37
CA ALA A 163 -3.32 8.39 7.58
C ALA A 163 -4.31 7.52 8.36
N LEU A 164 -4.53 7.87 9.63
CA LEU A 164 -5.46 7.18 10.51
C LEU A 164 -6.87 7.77 10.31
N ILE A 165 -7.76 7.00 9.70
CA ILE A 165 -9.13 7.42 9.40
C ILE A 165 -10.09 6.59 10.25
N SER A 166 -10.70 7.21 11.26
CA SER A 166 -11.59 6.51 12.20
C SER A 166 -12.74 5.78 11.49
N GLN A 167 -13.31 6.38 10.44
CA GLN A 167 -14.35 5.76 9.62
C GLN A 167 -13.97 4.37 9.09
N MET A 168 -12.71 4.17 8.70
CA MET A 168 -12.23 2.92 8.11
C MET A 168 -12.15 1.77 9.11
N LEU A 169 -12.17 2.06 10.41
CA LEU A 169 -12.07 1.08 11.50
C LEU A 169 -13.44 0.73 12.10
N MET A 170 -14.50 1.47 11.77
CA MET A 170 -15.84 1.31 12.36
C MET A 170 -16.51 -0.03 12.04
N SER A 171 -16.09 -0.70 10.97
CA SER A 171 -16.63 -2.01 10.57
C SER A 171 -15.94 -3.21 11.24
N LEU A 172 -14.91 -2.97 12.06
CA LEU A 172 -14.21 -4.04 12.76
C LEU A 172 -15.10 -4.62 13.86
N PRO A 173 -15.18 -5.96 13.99
CA PRO A 173 -15.95 -6.57 15.08
C PRO A 173 -15.28 -6.22 16.42
N TYR A 174 -16.10 -5.83 17.40
CA TYR A 174 -15.66 -5.72 18.78
C TYR A 174 -15.42 -7.14 19.31
N GLY A 175 -14.15 -7.48 19.58
CA GLY A 175 -13.76 -8.74 20.21
C GLY A 175 -13.98 -8.73 21.73
#